data_e39a1022612b61b9f5d594295deaef76
#
_entry.id   e39a1022612b61b9f5d594295deaef76
#
_cell.length_a   1.000
_cell.length_b   1.000
_cell.length_c   1.000
_cell.angle_alpha   90.00
_cell.angle_beta   90.00
_cell.angle_gamma   90.00
#
_symmetry.space_group_name_H-M   'P 1'
#
loop_
_entity.id
_entity.type
_entity.pdbx_description
1 polymer ?
#
loop_
_entity_poly.entity_id
_entity_poly.type
_entity_poly.pdbx_seq_one_letter_code
_entity_poly.pdbx_strand_id
1 'polypeptide(L)'
;MSHLNKNISINFLQEFVTHNINRQLDYLPEKFNEEQRYALEVFKKRVFLEETIEETISFNRSLNWDNKYSNTSLALSAEELIEVFKLRSSVYHEISYQKECPDEIDGLNFDTFDKNSAVIYCKNNNEISGTIRLIFDSKKGLPSEKNAPLINKEKSLI
;
A
#
# COMPACT_ATOMS: atom_id res chain seq x y z
N MET A 1 -20.06 -1.30 23.35
CA MET A 1 -19.15 -1.09 22.22
C MET A 1 -18.51 0.28 22.37
N SER A 2 -17.26 0.30 22.80
CA SER A 2 -16.52 1.55 22.96
C SER A 2 -16.18 2.10 21.59
N HIS A 3 -16.69 3.29 21.28
CA HIS A 3 -16.25 4.06 20.13
C HIS A 3 -14.74 4.35 20.29
N LEU A 4 -13.90 3.64 19.57
CA LEU A 4 -12.51 4.00 19.42
C LEU A 4 -12.46 5.42 18.86
N ASN A 5 -11.86 6.29 19.63
CA ASN A 5 -11.78 7.72 19.34
C ASN A 5 -11.07 7.90 17.99
N LYS A 6 -11.75 8.47 16.99
CA LYS A 6 -11.26 8.66 15.61
C LYS A 6 -9.99 9.53 15.49
N ASN A 7 -9.43 9.97 16.62
CA ASN A 7 -8.28 10.87 16.68
C ASN A 7 -6.97 10.20 17.11
N ILE A 8 -6.93 8.87 17.27
CA ILE A 8 -5.69 8.18 17.58
C ILE A 8 -4.93 7.98 16.28
N SER A 9 -3.73 8.57 16.17
CA SER A 9 -2.90 8.40 14.98
C SER A 9 -2.45 6.94 14.83
N ILE A 10 -2.34 6.47 13.58
CA ILE A 10 -1.85 5.13 13.27
C ILE A 10 -0.46 4.90 13.87
N ASN A 11 0.41 5.91 13.85
CA ASN A 11 1.74 5.87 14.46
C ASN A 11 1.68 5.60 15.96
N PHE A 12 0.78 6.26 16.68
CA PHE A 12 0.60 6.01 18.10
C PHE A 12 0.18 4.58 18.40
N LEU A 13 -0.79 4.05 17.65
CA LEU A 13 -1.23 2.66 17.78
C LEU A 13 -0.10 1.67 17.48
N GLN A 14 0.69 1.94 16.45
CA GLN A 14 1.83 1.12 16.09
C GLN A 14 2.88 1.10 17.20
N GLU A 15 3.28 2.25 17.72
CA GLU A 15 4.23 2.35 18.82
C GLU A 15 3.71 1.67 20.09
N PHE A 16 2.45 1.91 20.44
CA PHE A 16 1.81 1.32 21.61
C PHE A 16 1.79 -0.20 21.53
N VAL A 17 1.33 -0.78 20.40
CA VAL A 17 1.25 -2.23 20.24
C VAL A 17 2.65 -2.83 20.17
N THR A 18 3.59 -2.22 19.45
CA THR A 18 4.98 -2.68 19.37
C THR A 18 5.63 -2.69 20.75
N HIS A 19 5.46 -1.63 21.53
CA HIS A 19 6.00 -1.55 22.88
C HIS A 19 5.41 -2.62 23.81
N ASN A 20 4.09 -2.81 23.79
CA ASN A 20 3.42 -3.79 24.64
C ASN A 20 3.78 -5.23 24.26
N ILE A 21 3.87 -5.54 22.97
CA ILE A 21 4.30 -6.87 22.51
C ILE A 21 5.76 -7.13 22.90
N ASN A 22 6.66 -6.20 22.64
CA ASN A 22 8.07 -6.35 23.01
C ASN A 22 8.24 -6.56 24.52
N ARG A 23 7.50 -5.79 25.33
CA ARG A 23 7.54 -5.97 26.81
C ARG A 23 7.04 -7.35 27.24
N GLN A 24 6.04 -7.92 26.55
CA GLN A 24 5.54 -9.25 26.84
C GLN A 24 6.53 -10.35 26.42
N LEU A 25 7.26 -10.14 25.32
CA LEU A 25 8.25 -11.08 24.80
C LEU A 25 9.39 -11.35 25.80
N ASP A 26 9.74 -10.37 26.63
CA ASP A 26 10.81 -10.51 27.63
C ASP A 26 10.49 -11.51 28.76
N TYR A 27 9.19 -11.83 28.94
CA TYR A 27 8.69 -12.67 30.05
C TYR A 27 8.09 -14.00 29.62
N LEU A 28 7.96 -14.23 28.31
CA LEU A 28 7.30 -15.44 27.80
C LEU A 28 8.31 -16.52 27.42
N PRO A 29 7.97 -17.82 27.58
CA PRO A 29 8.74 -18.92 27.05
C PRO A 29 9.02 -18.77 25.56
N GLU A 30 10.16 -19.28 25.09
CA GLU A 30 10.65 -19.08 23.72
C GLU A 30 9.65 -19.44 22.63
N LYS A 31 8.88 -20.52 22.81
CA LYS A 31 7.85 -20.91 21.85
C LYS A 31 6.72 -19.88 21.68
N PHE A 32 6.42 -19.11 22.73
CA PHE A 32 5.43 -18.03 22.64
C PHE A 32 6.00 -16.78 22.00
N ASN A 33 7.33 -16.62 22.00
CA ASN A 33 7.98 -15.52 21.33
C ASN A 33 7.80 -15.58 19.81
N GLU A 34 7.82 -16.77 19.22
CA GLU A 34 7.58 -16.93 17.78
C GLU A 34 6.17 -16.50 17.38
N GLU A 35 5.15 -16.93 18.12
CA GLU A 35 3.76 -16.55 17.88
C GLU A 35 3.55 -15.04 18.03
N GLN A 36 4.17 -14.42 19.04
CA GLN A 36 4.08 -12.98 19.26
C GLN A 36 4.80 -12.19 18.16
N ARG A 37 5.96 -12.66 17.70
CA ARG A 37 6.67 -12.06 16.56
C ARG A 37 5.83 -12.13 15.30
N TYR A 38 5.21 -13.25 15.02
CA TYR A 38 4.29 -13.41 13.90
C TYR A 38 3.11 -12.42 13.98
N ALA A 39 2.48 -12.31 15.14
CA ALA A 39 1.40 -11.35 15.36
C ALA A 39 1.86 -9.91 15.14
N LEU A 40 3.07 -9.56 15.58
CA LEU A 40 3.65 -8.25 15.35
C LEU A 40 3.88 -7.97 13.86
N GLU A 41 4.39 -8.93 13.11
CA GLU A 41 4.59 -8.80 11.66
C GLU A 41 3.26 -8.60 10.92
N VAL A 42 2.23 -9.37 11.26
CA VAL A 42 0.88 -9.21 10.71
C VAL A 42 0.33 -7.82 11.02
N PHE A 43 0.52 -7.34 12.25
CA PHE A 43 0.10 -6.00 12.64
C PHE A 43 0.81 -4.90 11.86
N LYS A 44 2.14 -4.99 11.71
CA LYS A 44 2.93 -4.04 10.91
C LYS A 44 2.46 -3.98 9.46
N LYS A 45 2.16 -5.11 8.84
CA LYS A 45 1.64 -5.17 7.48
C LYS A 45 0.27 -4.50 7.37
N ARG A 46 -0.58 -4.69 8.36
CA ARG A 46 -1.88 -4.02 8.41
C ARG A 46 -1.74 -2.50 8.56
N VAL A 47 -0.86 -2.05 9.44
CA VAL A 47 -0.58 -0.61 9.59
C VAL A 47 -0.06 -0.04 8.28
N PHE A 48 0.86 -0.73 7.62
CA PHE A 48 1.38 -0.31 6.32
C PHE A 48 0.28 -0.22 5.24
N LEU A 49 -0.67 -1.15 5.22
CA LEU A 49 -1.82 -1.10 4.32
C LEU A 49 -2.68 0.14 4.60
N GLU A 50 -3.02 0.39 5.86
CA GLU A 50 -3.85 1.54 6.26
C GLU A 50 -3.18 2.87 5.90
N GLU A 51 -1.89 3.03 6.20
CA GLU A 51 -1.10 4.19 5.80
C GLU A 51 -1.06 4.37 4.27
N THR A 52 -0.84 3.28 3.54
CA THR A 52 -0.79 3.32 2.08
C THR A 52 -2.13 3.76 1.50
N ILE A 53 -3.24 3.24 2.03
CA ILE A 53 -4.59 3.64 1.61
C ILE A 53 -4.82 5.12 1.89
N GLU A 54 -4.55 5.60 3.10
CA GLU A 54 -4.77 6.99 3.48
C GLU A 54 -3.93 7.97 2.63
N GLU A 55 -2.64 7.69 2.48
CA GLU A 55 -1.75 8.54 1.71
C GLU A 55 -2.09 8.52 0.21
N THR A 56 -2.47 7.36 -0.34
CA THR A 56 -2.89 7.24 -1.75
C THR A 56 -4.17 8.02 -2.01
N ILE A 57 -5.17 7.91 -1.13
CA ILE A 57 -6.42 8.67 -1.24
C ILE A 57 -6.13 10.18 -1.17
N SER A 58 -5.32 10.60 -0.21
CA SER A 58 -4.93 12.01 -0.04
C SER A 58 -4.23 12.53 -1.29
N PHE A 59 -3.30 11.77 -1.84
CA PHE A 59 -2.59 12.12 -3.07
C PHE A 59 -3.56 12.21 -4.26
N ASN A 60 -4.42 11.21 -4.45
CA ASN A 60 -5.38 11.19 -5.56
C ASN A 60 -6.38 12.34 -5.47
N ARG A 61 -6.84 12.70 -4.28
CA ARG A 61 -7.71 13.87 -4.08
C ARG A 61 -7.03 15.20 -4.42
N SER A 62 -5.71 15.29 -4.30
CA SER A 62 -4.94 16.48 -4.66
C SER A 62 -4.81 16.68 -6.17
N LEU A 63 -5.06 15.64 -6.95
CA LEU A 63 -4.98 15.69 -8.41
C LEU A 63 -6.27 16.27 -9.00
N ASN A 64 -6.13 17.21 -9.93
CA ASN A 64 -7.26 17.73 -10.70
C ASN A 64 -7.60 16.74 -11.84
N TRP A 65 -8.34 15.68 -11.49
CA TRP A 65 -8.79 14.70 -12.45
C TRP A 65 -10.14 15.10 -13.03
N ASP A 66 -10.15 15.46 -14.31
CA ASP A 66 -11.41 15.66 -15.04
C ASP A 66 -11.87 14.33 -15.63
N ASN A 67 -12.86 13.72 -14.97
CA ASN A 67 -13.38 12.42 -15.35
C ASN A 67 -14.32 12.55 -16.57
N LYS A 68 -13.72 12.67 -17.75
CA LYS A 68 -14.47 12.74 -19.05
C LYS A 68 -15.02 11.39 -19.49
N TYR A 69 -14.51 10.31 -18.91
CA TYR A 69 -14.88 8.94 -19.28
C TYR A 69 -15.69 8.30 -18.14
N SER A 70 -16.91 7.85 -18.46
CA SER A 70 -17.89 7.38 -17.46
C SER A 70 -17.47 6.10 -16.71
N ASN A 71 -16.53 5.33 -17.26
CA ASN A 71 -16.11 4.04 -16.70
C ASN A 71 -14.69 4.06 -16.10
N THR A 72 -14.00 5.20 -16.14
CA THR A 72 -12.62 5.34 -15.67
C THR A 72 -12.56 6.40 -14.59
N SER A 73 -11.98 6.08 -13.43
CA SER A 73 -11.92 6.97 -12.27
C SER A 73 -10.62 6.84 -11.50
N LEU A 74 -10.28 7.88 -10.74
CA LEU A 74 -9.27 7.77 -9.68
C LEU A 74 -9.85 7.02 -8.47
N ALA A 75 -9.02 6.22 -7.83
CA ALA A 75 -9.37 5.59 -6.56
C ALA A 75 -9.36 6.65 -5.43
N LEU A 76 -10.52 6.92 -4.87
CA LEU A 76 -10.75 7.95 -3.84
C LEU A 76 -11.31 7.39 -2.53
N SER A 77 -11.49 6.07 -2.45
CA SER A 77 -11.97 5.38 -1.25
C SER A 77 -11.11 4.16 -0.91
N ALA A 78 -11.18 3.74 0.35
CA ALA A 78 -10.49 2.54 0.81
C ALA A 78 -11.00 1.28 0.09
N GLU A 79 -12.31 1.20 -0.14
CA GLU A 79 -12.94 0.08 -0.84
C GLU A 79 -12.42 -0.05 -2.26
N GLU A 80 -12.33 1.05 -3.00
CA GLU A 80 -11.80 1.07 -4.37
C GLU A 80 -10.33 0.65 -4.42
N LEU A 81 -9.51 1.13 -3.49
CA LEU A 81 -8.10 0.72 -3.42
C LEU A 81 -7.93 -0.76 -3.07
N ILE A 82 -8.72 -1.28 -2.12
CA ILE A 82 -8.69 -2.70 -1.78
C ILE A 82 -9.08 -3.56 -2.99
N GLU A 83 -10.10 -3.18 -3.75
CA GLU A 83 -10.47 -3.89 -4.99
C GLU A 83 -9.34 -3.84 -6.03
N VAL A 84 -8.67 -2.69 -6.18
CA VAL A 84 -7.51 -2.55 -7.06
C VAL A 84 -6.36 -3.46 -6.61
N PHE A 85 -6.05 -3.50 -5.33
CA PHE A 85 -4.98 -4.34 -4.80
C PHE A 85 -5.28 -5.84 -4.94
N LYS A 86 -6.54 -6.24 -4.79
CA LYS A 86 -7.00 -7.61 -5.08
C LYS A 86 -6.87 -7.95 -6.56
N LEU A 87 -7.27 -7.04 -7.44
CA LEU A 87 -7.14 -7.26 -8.88
C LEU A 87 -5.68 -7.43 -9.30
N ARG A 88 -4.78 -6.58 -8.80
CA ARG A 88 -3.33 -6.71 -9.07
C ARG A 88 -2.79 -8.07 -8.61
N SER A 89 -3.11 -8.48 -7.38
CA SER A 89 -2.72 -9.77 -6.84
C SER A 89 -3.20 -10.91 -7.75
N SER A 90 -4.48 -10.92 -8.09
CA SER A 90 -5.10 -11.92 -8.97
C SER A 90 -4.39 -12.03 -10.31
N VAL A 91 -4.13 -10.90 -10.97
CA VAL A 91 -3.46 -10.85 -12.28
C VAL A 91 -2.03 -11.36 -12.18
N TYR A 92 -1.25 -10.92 -11.18
CA TYR A 92 0.12 -11.38 -11.02
C TYR A 92 0.22 -12.88 -10.69
N HIS A 93 -0.76 -13.43 -9.96
CA HIS A 93 -0.86 -14.87 -9.75
C HIS A 93 -1.18 -15.62 -11.04
N GLU A 94 -2.12 -15.13 -11.83
CA GLU A 94 -2.54 -15.74 -13.08
C GLU A 94 -1.40 -15.82 -14.10
N ILE A 95 -0.58 -14.78 -14.21
CA ILE A 95 0.57 -14.73 -15.12
C ILE A 95 1.88 -15.25 -14.51
N SER A 96 1.83 -15.82 -13.31
CA SER A 96 3.00 -16.35 -12.57
C SER A 96 4.10 -15.31 -12.32
N TYR A 97 3.70 -14.07 -12.03
CA TYR A 97 4.58 -12.92 -11.82
C TYR A 97 4.74 -12.52 -10.33
N GLN A 98 4.33 -13.40 -9.41
CA GLN A 98 4.34 -13.12 -7.96
C GLN A 98 5.75 -12.97 -7.39
N LYS A 99 6.77 -13.55 -8.02
CA LYS A 99 8.17 -13.44 -7.58
C LYS A 99 8.72 -12.03 -7.79
N GLU A 100 8.33 -11.41 -8.90
CA GLU A 100 8.73 -10.07 -9.30
C GLU A 100 7.87 -8.99 -8.63
N CYS A 101 6.60 -9.28 -8.46
CA CYS A 101 5.61 -8.41 -7.83
C CYS A 101 4.85 -9.18 -6.74
N PRO A 102 5.50 -9.46 -5.59
CA PRO A 102 4.86 -10.20 -4.50
C PRO A 102 3.75 -9.38 -3.84
N ASP A 103 2.77 -10.10 -3.32
CA ASP A 103 1.78 -9.49 -2.44
C ASP A 103 2.43 -9.06 -1.12
N GLU A 104 2.11 -7.88 -0.64
CA GLU A 104 2.54 -7.42 0.69
C GLU A 104 1.74 -8.13 1.80
N ILE A 105 0.45 -8.31 1.54
CA ILE A 105 -0.46 -9.16 2.32
C ILE A 105 -1.08 -10.14 1.34
N ASP A 106 -1.24 -11.41 1.74
CA ASP A 106 -1.83 -12.43 0.89
C ASP A 106 -3.15 -11.96 0.26
N GLY A 107 -3.20 -11.99 -1.06
CA GLY A 107 -4.33 -11.50 -1.85
C GLY A 107 -4.40 -9.98 -2.04
N LEU A 108 -3.42 -9.20 -1.54
CA LEU A 108 -3.36 -7.74 -1.70
C LEU A 108 -1.98 -7.32 -2.22
N ASN A 109 -1.93 -6.87 -3.46
CA ASN A 109 -0.71 -6.36 -4.09
C ASN A 109 -0.66 -4.84 -4.02
N PHE A 110 0.22 -4.32 -3.18
CA PHE A 110 0.50 -2.89 -3.00
C PHE A 110 1.94 -2.70 -2.52
N ASP A 111 2.46 -1.50 -2.67
CA ASP A 111 3.81 -1.14 -2.23
C ASP A 111 3.93 0.33 -1.83
N THR A 112 5.13 0.76 -1.45
CA THR A 112 5.39 2.14 -1.02
C THR A 112 5.20 3.17 -2.12
N PHE A 113 5.21 2.78 -3.40
CA PHE A 113 5.03 3.69 -4.52
C PHE A 113 3.56 4.05 -4.72
N ASP A 114 2.62 3.27 -4.20
CA ASP A 114 1.20 3.61 -4.26
C ASP A 114 0.90 4.96 -3.60
N LYS A 115 1.63 5.29 -2.53
CA LYS A 115 1.49 6.55 -1.79
C LYS A 115 1.71 7.82 -2.64
N ASN A 116 2.48 7.70 -3.72
CA ASN A 116 2.78 8.79 -4.65
C ASN A 116 2.28 8.48 -6.07
N SER A 117 1.19 7.75 -6.18
CA SER A 117 0.65 7.31 -7.47
C SER A 117 -0.76 7.79 -7.68
N ALA A 118 -1.05 8.23 -8.91
CA ALA A 118 -2.41 8.29 -9.39
C ALA A 118 -2.87 6.86 -9.69
N VAL A 119 -3.76 6.32 -8.87
CA VAL A 119 -4.33 4.99 -9.05
C VAL A 119 -5.65 5.13 -9.80
N ILE A 120 -5.65 4.69 -11.04
CA ILE A 120 -6.79 4.79 -11.95
C ILE A 120 -7.36 3.38 -12.16
N TYR A 121 -8.67 3.27 -12.16
CA TYR A 121 -9.36 2.01 -12.43
C TYR A 121 -10.49 2.19 -13.44
N CYS A 122 -10.86 1.11 -14.09
CA CYS A 122 -12.09 1.05 -14.90
C CYS A 122 -13.01 -0.04 -14.36
N LYS A 123 -14.33 0.22 -14.49
CA LYS A 123 -15.38 -0.71 -14.12
C LYS A 123 -16.07 -1.31 -15.34
N ASN A 124 -16.39 -2.58 -15.23
CA ASN A 124 -17.28 -3.29 -16.11
C ASN A 124 -18.35 -3.99 -15.26
N ASN A 125 -19.63 -3.72 -15.50
CA ASN A 125 -20.74 -4.27 -14.68
C ASN A 125 -20.58 -4.03 -13.16
N ASN A 126 -20.20 -2.83 -12.77
CA ASN A 126 -19.92 -2.41 -11.38
C ASN A 126 -18.72 -3.10 -10.70
N GLU A 127 -17.96 -3.92 -11.40
CA GLU A 127 -16.73 -4.53 -10.88
C GLU A 127 -15.50 -3.86 -11.50
N ILE A 128 -14.46 -3.66 -10.72
CA ILE A 128 -13.17 -3.17 -11.23
C ILE A 128 -12.57 -4.26 -12.10
N SER A 129 -12.42 -3.96 -13.39
CA SER A 129 -11.93 -4.89 -14.41
C SER A 129 -10.53 -4.55 -14.91
N GLY A 130 -10.03 -3.38 -14.62
CA GLY A 130 -8.69 -2.94 -14.99
C GLY A 130 -8.19 -1.82 -14.12
N THR A 131 -6.87 -1.74 -13.97
CA THR A 131 -6.22 -0.67 -13.22
C THR A 131 -4.86 -0.33 -13.83
N ILE A 132 -4.48 0.92 -13.67
CA ILE A 132 -3.15 1.43 -13.96
C ILE A 132 -2.75 2.39 -12.85
N ARG A 133 -1.47 2.45 -12.53
CA ARG A 133 -0.94 3.50 -11.66
C ARG A 133 0.13 4.31 -12.39
N LEU A 134 0.05 5.61 -12.22
CA LEU A 134 1.07 6.56 -12.65
C LEU A 134 1.86 6.98 -11.41
N ILE A 135 3.11 6.54 -11.33
CA ILE A 135 3.98 6.82 -10.19
C ILE A 135 4.64 8.18 -10.44
N PHE A 136 4.45 9.11 -9.53
CA PHE A 136 5.10 10.41 -9.58
C PHE A 136 6.48 10.34 -8.93
N ASP A 137 7.44 11.04 -9.49
CA ASP A 137 8.78 11.13 -8.93
C ASP A 137 8.74 11.74 -7.52
N SER A 138 9.55 11.19 -6.65
CA SER A 138 9.65 11.59 -5.26
C SER A 138 11.07 11.41 -4.74
N LYS A 139 11.32 11.78 -3.50
CA LYS A 139 12.62 11.53 -2.84
C LYS A 139 13.01 10.05 -2.80
N LYS A 140 12.04 9.14 -2.98
CA LYS A 140 12.29 7.68 -3.04
C LYS A 140 12.74 7.22 -4.43
N GLY A 141 12.68 8.10 -5.44
CA GLY A 141 12.91 7.77 -6.84
C GLY A 141 11.77 6.94 -7.44
N LEU A 142 12.00 6.44 -8.66
CA LEU A 142 11.06 5.59 -9.39
C LEU A 142 11.46 4.11 -9.28
N PRO A 143 10.52 3.16 -9.39
CA PRO A 143 10.82 1.73 -9.39
C PRO A 143 11.83 1.33 -10.47
N SER A 144 11.76 1.96 -11.64
CA SER A 144 12.68 1.74 -12.77
C SER A 144 14.14 2.08 -12.45
N GLU A 145 14.38 3.02 -11.54
CA GLU A 145 15.74 3.42 -11.15
C GLU A 145 16.48 2.34 -10.36
N LYS A 146 15.75 1.42 -9.73
CA LYS A 146 16.34 0.29 -8.99
C LYS A 146 16.90 -0.79 -9.92
N ASN A 147 16.26 -0.99 -11.08
CA ASN A 147 16.57 -2.08 -12.00
C ASN A 147 17.39 -1.61 -13.21
N ALA A 148 17.34 -0.34 -13.55
CA ALA A 148 18.13 0.30 -14.58
C ALA A 148 18.59 1.65 -14.05
N PRO A 149 19.78 1.74 -13.45
CA PRO A 149 20.29 3.03 -13.02
C PRO A 149 20.34 3.94 -14.23
N LEU A 150 19.41 4.90 -14.27
CA LEU A 150 19.44 5.96 -15.25
C LEU A 150 20.78 6.66 -15.09
N ILE A 151 21.62 6.57 -16.12
CA ILE A 151 22.90 7.24 -16.13
C ILE A 151 22.59 8.72 -15.92
N ASN A 152 22.90 9.22 -14.73
CA ASN A 152 22.73 10.61 -14.33
C ASN A 152 23.65 11.52 -15.14
N LYS A 153 23.47 11.58 -16.47
CA LYS A 153 24.19 12.52 -17.33
C LYS A 153 23.49 13.87 -17.46
N GLU A 154 22.25 13.99 -17.01
CA GLU A 154 21.49 15.24 -17.21
C GLU A 154 21.29 16.10 -15.94
N LYS A 155 21.67 15.60 -14.75
CA LYS A 155 21.60 16.44 -13.53
C LYS A 155 22.80 17.38 -13.34
N SER A 156 23.75 17.42 -14.26
CA SER A 156 24.91 18.30 -14.20
C SER A 156 24.84 19.52 -15.13
N LEU A 157 23.69 19.85 -15.70
CA LEU A 157 23.50 20.95 -16.64
C LEU A 157 22.38 21.94 -16.22
N ILE A 158 22.24 22.13 -14.91
CA ILE A 158 21.49 23.29 -14.38
C ILE A 158 22.30 23.92 -13.27
#